data_1bba31dc8672e4b3a8cfb2e8b684e493
#
_entry.id   1bba31dc8672e4b3a8cfb2e8b684e493
#
_cell.length_a   1.000
_cell.length_b   1.000
_cell.length_c   1.000
_cell.angle_alpha   90.00
_cell.angle_beta   90.00
_cell.angle_gamma   90.00
#
_symmetry.space_group_name_H-M   'P 1'
#
loop_
_entity.id
_entity.type
_entity.pdbx_description
1 polymer ?
#
loop_
_entity_poly.entity_id
_entity_poly.type
_entity_poly.pdbx_seq_one_letter_code
_entity_poly.pdbx_strand_id
1 'polypeptide(L)'
;RGFVYPEIHFEVLDPDTEGAAIYRRLVQDPESYVRYHTRKVAEILFYSAADTMNTVGRIDYTLKDYEGVSAKSGTPAETAIVYSTRHIERSAGESMYKLDYETRGVLFHELVHAYQFEPKGIGSYGTNREFWACIEGLADAVRAEAGLFDIAALRKPGGHWLDGYKTTGFFLQWLTTKDPDALRKFHVTVRDLDPWSFDAAMQSIFGRGIAEMWAEYQQALAGEA
;
A
#
# COMPACT_ATOMS: atom_id res chain seq x y z
N ARG A 1 -17.97 -17.32 -1.66
CA ARG A 1 -18.57 -16.09 -1.08
C ARG A 1 -17.69 -14.91 -1.47
N GLY A 2 -18.31 -13.77 -1.88
CA GLY A 2 -17.55 -12.54 -2.17
C GLY A 2 -16.99 -11.88 -0.92
N PHE A 3 -16.05 -10.96 -1.08
CA PHE A 3 -15.52 -10.14 0.02
C PHE A 3 -16.65 -9.30 0.64
N VAL A 4 -16.59 -9.12 1.97
CA VAL A 4 -17.44 -8.18 2.69
C VAL A 4 -16.73 -6.83 2.72
N TYR A 5 -17.39 -5.78 2.24
CA TYR A 5 -16.81 -4.45 2.15
C TYR A 5 -17.29 -3.57 3.29
N PRO A 6 -16.43 -2.64 3.78
CA PRO A 6 -16.79 -1.72 4.82
C PRO A 6 -17.84 -0.71 4.36
N GLU A 7 -18.50 -0.09 5.32
CA GLU A 7 -19.23 1.16 5.10
C GLU A 7 -18.21 2.28 4.77
N ILE A 8 -18.51 3.08 3.75
CA ILE A 8 -17.64 4.17 3.32
C ILE A 8 -18.31 5.49 3.67
N HIS A 9 -17.62 6.34 4.41
CA HIS A 9 -18.03 7.71 4.68
C HIS A 9 -17.01 8.67 4.08
N PHE A 10 -17.48 9.62 3.28
CA PHE A 10 -16.65 10.65 2.68
C PHE A 10 -17.03 12.02 3.23
N GLU A 11 -16.01 12.79 3.62
CA GLU A 11 -16.17 14.14 4.16
C GLU A 11 -15.11 15.11 3.60
N VAL A 12 -15.49 16.36 3.41
CA VAL A 12 -14.57 17.45 3.07
C VAL A 12 -14.59 18.46 4.20
N LEU A 13 -13.50 18.52 4.98
CA LEU A 13 -13.38 19.45 6.11
C LEU A 13 -13.16 20.89 5.66
N ASP A 14 -12.43 21.09 4.56
CA ASP A 14 -12.06 22.39 4.02
C ASP A 14 -12.66 22.57 2.61
N PRO A 15 -14.00 22.73 2.51
CA PRO A 15 -14.73 22.67 1.24
C PRO A 15 -14.45 23.86 0.29
N ASP A 16 -13.94 24.97 0.83
CA ASP A 16 -13.68 26.20 0.08
C ASP A 16 -12.27 26.23 -0.53
N THR A 17 -11.46 25.20 -0.32
CA THR A 17 -10.13 25.08 -0.94
C THR A 17 -10.21 24.74 -2.43
N GLU A 18 -9.24 25.21 -3.21
CA GLU A 18 -9.12 24.83 -4.63
C GLU A 18 -8.94 23.31 -4.78
N GLY A 19 -8.15 22.67 -3.89
CA GLY A 19 -7.95 21.23 -3.89
C GLY A 19 -9.25 20.44 -3.71
N ALA A 20 -10.17 20.91 -2.86
CA ALA A 20 -11.49 20.30 -2.72
C ALA A 20 -12.32 20.42 -4.01
N ALA A 21 -12.28 21.58 -4.68
CA ALA A 21 -12.95 21.79 -5.95
C ALA A 21 -12.37 20.91 -7.06
N ILE A 22 -11.04 20.78 -7.13
CA ILE A 22 -10.34 19.88 -8.07
C ILE A 22 -10.76 18.44 -7.84
N TYR A 23 -10.75 17.97 -6.59
CA TYR A 23 -11.12 16.61 -6.24
C TYR A 23 -12.56 16.27 -6.68
N ARG A 24 -13.52 17.16 -6.43
CA ARG A 24 -14.92 16.95 -6.83
C ARG A 24 -15.10 16.82 -8.34
N ARG A 25 -14.27 17.53 -9.13
CA ARG A 25 -14.28 17.39 -10.60
C ARG A 25 -13.69 16.07 -11.06
N LEU A 26 -12.66 15.57 -10.36
CA LEU A 26 -12.01 14.30 -10.69
C LEU A 26 -12.83 13.09 -10.23
N VAL A 27 -13.35 13.13 -9.01
CA VAL A 27 -14.06 12.01 -8.36
C VAL A 27 -15.49 12.43 -8.05
N GLN A 28 -16.42 12.03 -8.91
CA GLN A 28 -17.83 12.42 -8.80
C GLN A 28 -18.60 11.62 -7.76
N ASP A 29 -18.21 10.37 -7.52
CA ASP A 29 -18.78 9.49 -6.49
C ASP A 29 -17.64 8.93 -5.62
N PRO A 30 -17.25 9.63 -4.55
CA PRO A 30 -16.16 9.22 -3.69
C PRO A 30 -16.38 7.90 -2.96
N GLU A 31 -17.60 7.58 -2.57
CA GLU A 31 -17.89 6.31 -1.89
C GLU A 31 -17.70 5.12 -2.81
N SER A 32 -18.24 5.16 -4.01
CA SER A 32 -18.02 4.13 -5.02
C SER A 32 -16.56 4.04 -5.43
N TYR A 33 -15.87 5.17 -5.50
CA TYR A 33 -14.44 5.24 -5.81
C TYR A 33 -13.59 4.51 -4.75
N VAL A 34 -13.82 4.80 -3.47
CA VAL A 34 -13.12 4.12 -2.36
C VAL A 34 -13.46 2.63 -2.35
N ARG A 35 -14.74 2.27 -2.53
CA ARG A 35 -15.18 0.87 -2.56
C ARG A 35 -14.52 0.07 -3.68
N TYR A 36 -14.38 0.66 -4.86
CA TYR A 36 -13.70 0.03 -5.99
C TYR A 36 -12.23 -0.28 -5.64
N HIS A 37 -11.50 0.69 -5.08
CA HIS A 37 -10.10 0.51 -4.72
C HIS A 37 -9.92 -0.46 -3.55
N THR A 38 -10.82 -0.43 -2.56
CA THR A 38 -10.87 -1.41 -1.47
C THR A 38 -10.97 -2.85 -2.00
N ARG A 39 -11.84 -3.07 -2.98
CA ARG A 39 -11.99 -4.37 -3.63
C ARG A 39 -10.67 -4.81 -4.27
N LYS A 40 -10.01 -3.94 -5.01
CA LYS A 40 -8.74 -4.24 -5.67
C LYS A 40 -7.62 -4.56 -4.66
N VAL A 41 -7.54 -3.85 -3.55
CA VAL A 41 -6.62 -4.17 -2.46
C VAL A 41 -6.89 -5.57 -1.91
N ALA A 42 -8.14 -5.91 -1.59
CA ALA A 42 -8.50 -7.22 -1.08
C ALA A 42 -8.16 -8.35 -2.07
N GLU A 43 -8.39 -8.15 -3.36
CA GLU A 43 -8.05 -9.11 -4.42
C GLU A 43 -6.54 -9.40 -4.54
N ILE A 44 -5.68 -8.42 -4.19
CA ILE A 44 -4.22 -8.60 -4.23
C ILE A 44 -3.71 -9.24 -2.93
N LEU A 45 -4.25 -8.87 -1.77
CA LEU A 45 -3.77 -9.33 -0.46
C LEU A 45 -4.30 -10.71 -0.05
N PHE A 46 -5.49 -11.11 -0.52
CA PHE A 46 -6.18 -12.31 -0.09
C PHE A 46 -6.57 -13.21 -1.27
N TYR A 47 -6.61 -14.52 -1.05
CA TYR A 47 -7.10 -15.47 -2.06
C TYR A 47 -8.61 -15.40 -2.20
N SER A 48 -9.31 -15.24 -1.07
CA SER A 48 -10.79 -15.20 -1.03
C SER A 48 -11.27 -14.57 0.27
N ALA A 49 -12.57 -14.34 0.34
CA ALA A 49 -13.24 -13.90 1.57
C ALA A 49 -13.24 -14.96 2.69
N ALA A 50 -12.84 -16.19 2.41
CA ALA A 50 -12.67 -17.23 3.42
C ALA A 50 -11.34 -17.14 4.15
N ASP A 51 -10.37 -16.38 3.62
CA ASP A 51 -9.12 -16.11 4.30
C ASP A 51 -9.37 -15.26 5.54
N THR A 52 -8.48 -15.38 6.51
CA THR A 52 -8.52 -14.53 7.70
C THR A 52 -8.16 -13.11 7.30
N MET A 53 -9.16 -12.28 7.16
CA MET A 53 -9.00 -10.85 6.88
C MET A 53 -9.12 -10.05 8.17
N ASN A 54 -8.42 -8.91 8.24
CA ASN A 54 -8.77 -7.89 9.22
C ASN A 54 -10.20 -7.41 8.96
N THR A 55 -11.01 -7.36 10.00
CA THR A 55 -12.37 -6.86 9.88
C THR A 55 -12.35 -5.34 9.84
N VAL A 56 -12.50 -4.78 8.65
CA VAL A 56 -12.69 -3.34 8.43
C VAL A 56 -14.19 -3.10 8.31
N GLY A 57 -14.78 -2.49 9.34
CA GLY A 57 -16.23 -2.21 9.38
C GLY A 57 -16.59 -0.90 8.69
N ARG A 58 -15.74 0.13 8.86
CA ARG A 58 -15.96 1.45 8.29
C ARG A 58 -14.64 2.09 7.84
N ILE A 59 -14.70 2.83 6.75
CA ILE A 59 -13.63 3.72 6.29
C ILE A 59 -14.19 5.14 6.23
N ASP A 60 -13.62 6.02 7.04
CA ASP A 60 -13.85 7.47 6.99
C ASP A 60 -12.75 8.09 6.12
N TYR A 61 -13.12 8.55 4.92
CA TYR A 61 -12.20 9.17 3.98
C TYR A 61 -12.44 10.67 3.92
N THR A 62 -11.43 11.45 4.30
CA THR A 62 -11.57 12.87 4.57
C THR A 62 -10.57 13.68 3.74
N LEU A 63 -11.04 14.72 3.05
CA LEU A 63 -10.17 15.77 2.51
C LEU A 63 -9.94 16.84 3.56
N LYS A 64 -8.67 17.22 3.76
CA LYS A 64 -8.27 18.20 4.77
C LYS A 64 -7.15 19.11 4.23
N ASP A 65 -7.22 20.39 4.56
CA ASP A 65 -6.14 21.34 4.28
C ASP A 65 -5.02 21.19 5.32
N TYR A 66 -3.93 20.55 4.93
CA TYR A 66 -2.73 20.43 5.76
C TYR A 66 -1.49 20.19 4.91
N GLU A 67 -0.30 20.48 5.47
CA GLU A 67 0.97 20.10 4.86
C GLU A 67 1.20 18.61 5.02
N GLY A 68 1.28 17.91 3.90
CA GLY A 68 1.45 16.46 3.83
C GLY A 68 0.85 15.89 2.57
N VAL A 69 0.71 14.59 2.55
CA VAL A 69 0.11 13.84 1.43
C VAL A 69 -1.15 13.14 1.89
N SER A 70 -1.00 12.13 2.73
CA SER A 70 -2.07 11.32 3.27
C SER A 70 -1.60 10.64 4.56
N ALA A 71 -2.55 10.14 5.35
CA ALA A 71 -2.28 9.33 6.51
C ALA A 71 -3.46 8.43 6.85
N LYS A 72 -3.15 7.23 7.36
CA LYS A 72 -4.12 6.30 7.93
C LYS A 72 -4.05 6.35 9.46
N SER A 73 -5.20 6.32 10.12
CA SER A 73 -5.34 6.23 11.55
C SER A 73 -6.56 5.38 11.95
N GLY A 74 -6.88 5.35 13.23
CA GLY A 74 -8.02 4.60 13.76
C GLY A 74 -7.67 3.13 14.05
N THR A 75 -8.71 2.37 14.37
CA THR A 75 -8.63 0.92 14.63
C THR A 75 -8.83 0.12 13.35
N PRO A 76 -8.53 -1.20 13.34
CA PRO A 76 -8.90 -2.05 12.19
C PRO A 76 -10.40 -2.01 11.87
N ALA A 77 -11.27 -1.92 12.88
CA ALA A 77 -12.73 -1.87 12.67
C ALA A 77 -13.20 -0.52 12.10
N GLU A 78 -12.57 0.58 12.48
CA GLU A 78 -12.90 1.95 12.08
C GLU A 78 -11.64 2.66 11.59
N THR A 79 -11.37 2.56 10.30
CA THR A 79 -10.20 3.15 9.65
C THR A 79 -10.52 4.57 9.18
N ALA A 80 -9.64 5.52 9.51
CA ALA A 80 -9.68 6.87 8.98
C ALA A 80 -8.51 7.11 8.03
N ILE A 81 -8.81 7.69 6.87
CA ILE A 81 -7.83 8.10 5.86
C ILE A 81 -8.04 9.59 5.60
N VAL A 82 -6.99 10.40 5.74
CA VAL A 82 -7.00 11.79 5.32
C VAL A 82 -6.17 11.98 4.06
N TYR A 83 -6.62 12.84 3.17
CA TYR A 83 -5.92 13.22 1.96
C TYR A 83 -5.82 14.75 1.86
N SER A 84 -4.61 15.25 1.64
CA SER A 84 -4.31 16.67 1.66
C SER A 84 -4.85 17.40 0.44
N THR A 85 -5.66 18.44 0.63
CA THR A 85 -6.09 19.35 -0.47
C THR A 85 -4.90 20.07 -1.09
N ARG A 86 -3.86 20.39 -0.31
CA ARG A 86 -2.62 20.99 -0.83
C ARG A 86 -1.84 20.05 -1.73
N HIS A 87 -1.82 18.74 -1.42
CA HIS A 87 -1.20 17.75 -2.30
C HIS A 87 -1.97 17.60 -3.62
N ILE A 88 -3.30 17.66 -3.54
CA ILE A 88 -4.18 17.66 -4.73
C ILE A 88 -3.86 18.85 -5.63
N GLU A 89 -3.76 20.05 -5.05
CA GLU A 89 -3.42 21.28 -5.79
C GLU A 89 -2.04 21.19 -6.45
N ARG A 90 -1.02 20.73 -5.72
CA ARG A 90 0.34 20.52 -6.27
C ARG A 90 0.33 19.54 -7.42
N SER A 91 -0.34 18.40 -7.26
CA SER A 91 -0.42 17.36 -8.29
C SER A 91 -1.14 17.85 -9.54
N ALA A 92 -2.25 18.58 -9.38
CA ALA A 92 -2.99 19.20 -10.48
C ALA A 92 -2.17 20.27 -11.20
N GLY A 93 -1.34 21.03 -10.46
CA GLY A 93 -0.42 22.02 -11.03
C GLY A 93 0.67 21.39 -11.90
N GLU A 94 1.04 20.14 -11.67
CA GLU A 94 1.97 19.42 -12.54
C GLU A 94 1.25 18.91 -13.81
N SER A 95 0.17 18.16 -13.66
CA SER A 95 -0.66 17.68 -14.77
C SER A 95 -1.93 16.96 -14.27
N MET A 96 -2.93 16.80 -15.12
CA MET A 96 -4.10 15.96 -14.85
C MET A 96 -3.72 14.49 -14.70
N TYR A 97 -2.72 14.02 -15.44
CA TYR A 97 -2.18 12.67 -15.29
C TYR A 97 -1.59 12.47 -13.89
N LYS A 98 -0.78 13.42 -13.42
CA LYS A 98 -0.18 13.37 -12.08
C LYS A 98 -1.25 13.40 -10.99
N LEU A 99 -2.27 14.22 -11.14
CA LEU A 99 -3.39 14.29 -10.22
C LEU A 99 -4.12 12.94 -10.08
N ASP A 100 -4.49 12.34 -11.21
CA ASP A 100 -5.18 11.04 -11.22
C ASP A 100 -4.30 9.93 -10.65
N TYR A 101 -3.04 9.89 -11.05
CA TYR A 101 -2.03 8.96 -10.57
C TYR A 101 -1.84 9.03 -9.05
N GLU A 102 -1.67 10.22 -8.48
CA GLU A 102 -1.51 10.42 -7.05
C GLU A 102 -2.81 10.11 -6.28
N THR A 103 -3.95 10.57 -6.77
CA THR A 103 -5.24 10.37 -6.10
C THR A 103 -5.58 8.87 -5.97
N ARG A 104 -5.39 8.10 -7.03
CA ARG A 104 -5.59 6.64 -6.98
C ARG A 104 -4.51 5.92 -6.18
N GLY A 105 -3.25 6.25 -6.45
CA GLY A 105 -2.12 5.56 -5.86
C GLY A 105 -1.99 5.79 -4.36
N VAL A 106 -2.19 7.01 -3.89
CA VAL A 106 -2.15 7.34 -2.46
C VAL A 106 -3.30 6.69 -1.71
N LEU A 107 -4.52 6.78 -2.24
CA LEU A 107 -5.67 6.07 -1.65
C LEU A 107 -5.40 4.56 -1.54
N PHE A 108 -4.84 3.97 -2.60
CA PHE A 108 -4.55 2.55 -2.63
C PHE A 108 -3.55 2.14 -1.55
N HIS A 109 -2.47 2.91 -1.40
CA HIS A 109 -1.47 2.73 -0.34
C HIS A 109 -2.10 2.75 1.06
N GLU A 110 -2.92 3.75 1.35
CA GLU A 110 -3.59 3.87 2.66
C GLU A 110 -4.62 2.75 2.90
N LEU A 111 -5.33 2.32 1.86
CA LEU A 111 -6.25 1.19 1.97
C LEU A 111 -5.52 -0.13 2.28
N VAL A 112 -4.29 -0.31 1.79
CA VAL A 112 -3.48 -1.47 2.19
C VAL A 112 -3.25 -1.47 3.69
N HIS A 113 -2.92 -0.32 4.29
CA HIS A 113 -2.76 -0.20 5.74
C HIS A 113 -4.02 -0.57 6.54
N ALA A 114 -5.20 -0.40 5.96
CA ALA A 114 -6.45 -0.84 6.60
C ALA A 114 -6.58 -2.36 6.69
N TYR A 115 -6.01 -3.09 5.74
CA TYR A 115 -6.19 -4.54 5.60
C TYR A 115 -4.97 -5.38 5.96
N GLN A 116 -3.76 -4.82 5.94
CA GLN A 116 -2.55 -5.59 6.15
C GLN A 116 -2.39 -6.07 7.60
N PHE A 117 -1.82 -7.26 7.73
CA PHE A 117 -1.40 -7.79 9.03
C PHE A 117 -0.13 -7.09 9.50
N GLU A 118 0.08 -7.09 10.82
CA GLU A 118 1.28 -6.55 11.44
C GLU A 118 2.26 -7.68 11.82
N PRO A 119 3.58 -7.47 11.62
CA PRO A 119 4.60 -8.43 12.04
C PRO A 119 4.54 -8.72 13.54
N LYS A 120 4.69 -9.98 13.92
CA LYS A 120 4.64 -10.43 15.31
C LYS A 120 6.04 -10.63 15.89
N GLY A 121 6.16 -10.43 17.20
CA GLY A 121 7.36 -10.79 17.96
C GLY A 121 8.57 -9.90 17.78
N ILE A 122 8.45 -8.76 17.08
CA ILE A 122 9.57 -7.86 16.74
C ILE A 122 9.36 -6.40 17.18
N GLY A 123 8.39 -6.13 18.03
CA GLY A 123 8.09 -4.78 18.51
C GLY A 123 6.98 -4.11 17.71
N SER A 124 7.18 -2.84 17.31
CA SER A 124 6.16 -2.02 16.69
C SER A 124 6.68 -1.18 15.53
N TYR A 125 5.78 -0.58 14.80
CA TYR A 125 6.07 0.36 13.71
C TYR A 125 7.07 1.47 14.11
N GLY A 126 6.95 2.02 15.32
CA GLY A 126 7.80 3.11 15.82
C GLY A 126 9.12 2.65 16.44
N THR A 127 9.30 1.35 16.72
CA THR A 127 10.46 0.83 17.47
C THR A 127 11.34 -0.13 16.69
N ASN A 128 10.85 -0.68 15.60
CA ASN A 128 11.58 -1.68 14.81
C ASN A 128 11.56 -1.33 13.32
N ARG A 129 12.76 -1.20 12.74
CA ARG A 129 12.94 -0.84 11.32
C ARG A 129 12.37 -1.87 10.37
N GLU A 130 12.49 -3.15 10.71
CA GLU A 130 12.00 -4.26 9.90
C GLU A 130 10.46 -4.29 9.88
N PHE A 131 9.83 -4.04 11.04
CA PHE A 131 8.39 -3.84 11.15
C PHE A 131 7.91 -2.70 10.23
N TRP A 132 8.52 -1.53 10.37
CA TRP A 132 8.20 -0.36 9.56
C TRP A 132 8.37 -0.62 8.05
N ALA A 133 9.50 -1.24 7.66
CA ALA A 133 9.77 -1.56 6.25
C ALA A 133 8.77 -2.57 5.67
N CYS A 134 8.32 -3.54 6.48
CA CYS A 134 7.26 -4.46 6.09
C CYS A 134 5.95 -3.72 5.81
N ILE A 135 5.53 -2.86 6.72
CA ILE A 135 4.26 -2.12 6.61
C ILE A 135 4.25 -1.20 5.40
N GLU A 136 5.25 -0.32 5.27
CA GLU A 136 5.32 0.65 4.18
C GLU A 136 5.69 0.00 2.84
N GLY A 137 6.58 -0.99 2.89
CA GLY A 137 6.99 -1.71 1.68
C GLY A 137 5.86 -2.54 1.08
N LEU A 138 5.07 -3.25 1.89
CA LEU A 138 3.93 -4.00 1.38
C LEU A 138 2.85 -3.08 0.79
N ALA A 139 2.60 -1.92 1.41
CA ALA A 139 1.63 -0.95 0.88
C ALA A 139 2.03 -0.47 -0.52
N ASP A 140 3.30 -0.14 -0.73
CA ASP A 140 3.80 0.25 -2.04
C ASP A 140 3.91 -0.93 -3.03
N ALA A 141 4.21 -2.13 -2.55
CA ALA A 141 4.21 -3.33 -3.40
C ALA A 141 2.82 -3.62 -3.98
N VAL A 142 1.78 -3.52 -3.16
CA VAL A 142 0.39 -3.74 -3.59
C VAL A 142 -0.07 -2.62 -4.54
N ARG A 143 0.29 -1.38 -4.25
CA ARG A 143 0.09 -0.24 -5.18
C ARG A 143 0.77 -0.48 -6.52
N ALA A 144 2.02 -0.97 -6.51
CA ALA A 144 2.78 -1.29 -7.72
C ALA A 144 2.15 -2.43 -8.52
N GLU A 145 1.72 -3.50 -7.85
CA GLU A 145 1.04 -4.65 -8.47
C GLU A 145 -0.28 -4.26 -9.13
N ALA A 146 -0.96 -3.26 -8.57
CA ALA A 146 -2.17 -2.69 -9.18
C ALA A 146 -1.90 -1.78 -10.41
N GLY A 147 -0.64 -1.59 -10.80
CA GLY A 147 -0.26 -0.71 -11.90
C GLY A 147 -0.32 0.79 -11.57
N LEU A 148 -0.28 1.14 -10.28
CA LEU A 148 -0.40 2.51 -9.78
C LEU A 148 0.94 3.15 -9.41
N PHE A 149 2.04 2.61 -9.98
CA PHE A 149 3.36 3.21 -10.06
C PHE A 149 3.92 3.02 -11.48
N ASP A 150 4.64 4.01 -11.96
CA ASP A 150 5.50 3.86 -13.13
C ASP A 150 6.81 3.16 -12.70
N ILE A 151 6.73 1.82 -12.58
CA ILE A 151 7.85 1.00 -12.09
C ILE A 151 9.06 1.15 -13.00
N ALA A 152 8.86 1.21 -14.31
CA ALA A 152 9.95 1.34 -15.29
C ALA A 152 10.76 2.62 -15.10
N ALA A 153 10.09 3.73 -14.76
CA ALA A 153 10.76 5.00 -14.50
C ALA A 153 11.35 5.13 -13.09
N LEU A 154 10.73 4.47 -12.10
CA LEU A 154 11.02 4.70 -10.68
C LEU A 154 11.94 3.65 -10.05
N ARG A 155 11.94 2.41 -10.56
CA ARG A 155 12.75 1.30 -10.01
C ARG A 155 14.21 1.50 -10.37
N LYS A 156 15.08 1.47 -9.36
CA LYS A 156 16.51 1.71 -9.51
C LYS A 156 17.32 0.68 -8.72
N PRO A 157 18.53 0.31 -9.21
CA PRO A 157 19.49 -0.46 -8.42
C PRO A 157 19.88 0.28 -7.14
N GLY A 158 20.32 -0.48 -6.14
CA GLY A 158 20.80 0.04 -4.86
C GLY A 158 19.75 0.04 -3.76
N GLY A 159 20.09 0.66 -2.64
CA GLY A 159 19.26 0.64 -1.44
C GLY A 159 19.35 -0.67 -0.66
N HIS A 160 18.39 -0.83 0.24
CA HIS A 160 18.31 -1.99 1.13
C HIS A 160 16.83 -2.41 1.33
N TRP A 161 16.58 -3.68 1.60
CA TRP A 161 15.20 -4.17 1.82
C TRP A 161 14.51 -3.57 3.05
N LEU A 162 15.27 -2.92 3.95
CA LEU A 162 14.74 -2.18 5.10
C LEU A 162 14.51 -0.69 4.84
N ASP A 163 14.63 -0.23 3.60
CA ASP A 163 14.43 1.20 3.28
C ASP A 163 12.96 1.62 3.21
N GLY A 164 12.06 0.65 3.17
CA GLY A 164 10.62 0.90 3.14
C GLY A 164 10.12 1.46 1.80
N TYR A 165 8.86 1.85 1.77
CA TYR A 165 8.20 2.48 0.62
C TYR A 165 8.54 1.81 -0.73
N LYS A 166 8.93 2.60 -1.74
CA LYS A 166 9.22 2.10 -3.09
C LYS A 166 10.41 1.14 -3.14
N THR A 167 11.46 1.37 -2.34
CA THR A 167 12.65 0.51 -2.36
C THR A 167 12.30 -0.91 -1.94
N THR A 168 11.67 -1.09 -0.79
CA THR A 168 11.17 -2.40 -0.33
C THR A 168 10.00 -2.88 -1.20
N GLY A 169 9.08 -1.98 -1.54
CA GLY A 169 7.85 -2.31 -2.29
C GLY A 169 8.12 -2.85 -3.68
N PHE A 170 9.04 -2.27 -4.43
CA PHE A 170 9.39 -2.75 -5.77
C PHE A 170 10.14 -4.08 -5.75
N PHE A 171 10.91 -4.34 -4.69
CA PHE A 171 11.47 -5.67 -4.45
C PHE A 171 10.37 -6.70 -4.21
N LEU A 172 9.44 -6.44 -3.31
CA LEU A 172 8.33 -7.36 -3.04
C LEU A 172 7.47 -7.59 -4.29
N GLN A 173 7.19 -6.55 -5.05
CA GLN A 173 6.45 -6.68 -6.30
C GLN A 173 7.25 -7.51 -7.33
N TRP A 174 8.56 -7.34 -7.43
CA TRP A 174 9.40 -8.14 -8.31
C TRP A 174 9.32 -9.65 -8.00
N LEU A 175 9.10 -10.04 -6.75
CA LEU A 175 8.91 -11.45 -6.38
C LEU A 175 7.74 -12.11 -7.12
N THR A 176 6.76 -11.33 -7.59
CA THR A 176 5.64 -11.84 -8.40
C THR A 176 6.08 -12.39 -9.75
N THR A 177 7.26 -12.00 -10.24
CA THR A 177 7.86 -12.57 -11.45
C THR A 177 8.34 -14.01 -11.24
N LYS A 178 8.59 -14.41 -9.99
CA LYS A 178 9.01 -15.76 -9.61
C LYS A 178 7.84 -16.62 -9.15
N ASP A 179 6.89 -16.01 -8.48
CA ASP A 179 5.67 -16.64 -8.01
C ASP A 179 4.53 -15.61 -8.08
N PRO A 180 3.54 -15.78 -8.96
CA PRO A 180 2.42 -14.83 -9.09
C PRO A 180 1.68 -14.56 -7.78
N ASP A 181 1.72 -15.50 -6.82
CA ASP A 181 1.09 -15.38 -5.51
C ASP A 181 2.03 -14.83 -4.43
N ALA A 182 3.22 -14.37 -4.78
CA ALA A 182 4.25 -13.95 -3.82
C ALA A 182 3.75 -12.92 -2.80
N LEU A 183 2.96 -11.92 -3.20
CA LEU A 183 2.43 -10.91 -2.28
C LEU A 183 1.43 -11.48 -1.28
N ARG A 184 0.54 -12.38 -1.72
CA ARG A 184 -0.38 -13.09 -0.81
C ARG A 184 0.37 -13.99 0.15
N LYS A 185 1.35 -14.77 -0.34
CA LYS A 185 2.20 -15.63 0.48
C LYS A 185 3.02 -14.82 1.49
N PHE A 186 3.59 -13.69 1.05
CA PHE A 186 4.28 -12.77 1.95
C PHE A 186 3.34 -12.27 3.06
N HIS A 187 2.15 -11.83 2.70
CA HIS A 187 1.15 -11.35 3.65
C HIS A 187 0.71 -12.45 4.64
N VAL A 188 0.59 -13.71 4.19
CA VAL A 188 0.33 -14.87 5.06
C VAL A 188 1.48 -15.07 6.06
N THR A 189 2.74 -14.91 5.65
CA THR A 189 3.87 -15.01 6.60
C THR A 189 3.80 -13.95 7.69
N VAL A 190 3.37 -12.73 7.37
CA VAL A 190 3.21 -11.65 8.35
C VAL A 190 2.16 -12.02 9.40
N ARG A 191 1.09 -12.70 9.00
CA ARG A 191 0.06 -13.22 9.90
C ARG A 191 0.58 -14.37 10.78
N ASP A 192 1.32 -15.30 10.21
CA ASP A 192 1.54 -16.64 10.78
C ASP A 192 2.89 -16.81 11.48
N LEU A 193 3.95 -16.11 11.05
CA LEU A 193 5.27 -16.26 11.66
C LEU A 193 5.40 -15.43 12.95
N ASP A 194 5.98 -16.05 13.98
CA ASP A 194 6.27 -15.40 15.26
C ASP A 194 7.56 -15.98 15.87
N PRO A 195 8.67 -15.23 15.96
CA PRO A 195 8.85 -13.87 15.45
C PRO A 195 8.90 -13.82 13.92
N TRP A 196 8.36 -12.74 13.35
CA TRP A 196 8.44 -12.48 11.92
C TRP A 196 9.78 -11.83 11.55
N SER A 197 10.28 -12.10 10.35
CA SER A 197 11.37 -11.36 9.72
C SER A 197 11.28 -11.49 8.20
N PHE A 198 11.91 -10.56 7.47
CA PHE A 198 12.06 -10.71 6.02
C PHE A 198 12.77 -12.02 5.66
N ASP A 199 13.80 -12.37 6.43
CA ASP A 199 14.52 -13.62 6.18
C ASP A 199 13.62 -14.85 6.37
N ALA A 200 12.87 -14.92 7.46
CA ALA A 200 11.94 -16.02 7.72
C ALA A 200 10.83 -16.09 6.66
N ALA A 201 10.34 -14.94 6.19
CA ALA A 201 9.36 -14.87 5.12
C ALA A 201 9.92 -15.42 3.80
N MET A 202 11.12 -15.00 3.40
CA MET A 202 11.77 -15.48 2.17
C MET A 202 12.09 -16.98 2.25
N GLN A 203 12.58 -17.47 3.40
CA GLN A 203 12.80 -18.90 3.62
C GLN A 203 11.49 -19.70 3.48
N SER A 204 10.41 -19.19 4.04
CA SER A 204 9.08 -19.84 3.97
C SER A 204 8.54 -19.93 2.54
N ILE A 205 8.72 -18.88 1.74
CA ILE A 205 8.13 -18.80 0.39
C ILE A 205 9.03 -19.44 -0.67
N PHE A 206 10.34 -19.19 -0.60
CA PHE A 206 11.30 -19.55 -1.66
C PHE A 206 12.39 -20.54 -1.22
N GLY A 207 12.47 -20.86 0.08
CA GLY A 207 13.56 -21.69 0.62
C GLY A 207 14.94 -21.01 0.58
N ARG A 208 14.97 -19.69 0.47
CA ARG A 208 16.18 -18.87 0.33
C ARG A 208 16.08 -17.65 1.26
N GLY A 209 17.22 -17.19 1.78
CA GLY A 209 17.28 -16.05 2.69
C GLY A 209 17.08 -14.71 1.99
N ILE A 210 16.74 -13.68 2.79
CA ILE A 210 16.49 -12.32 2.28
C ILE A 210 17.71 -11.74 1.56
N ALA A 211 18.92 -11.93 2.07
CA ALA A 211 20.14 -11.40 1.46
C ALA A 211 20.38 -11.98 0.05
N GLU A 212 20.10 -13.26 -0.13
CA GLU A 212 20.22 -13.94 -1.41
C GLU A 212 19.17 -13.47 -2.41
N MET A 213 17.92 -13.36 -1.97
CA MET A 213 16.81 -12.88 -2.80
C MET A 213 17.02 -11.41 -3.21
N TRP A 214 17.48 -10.57 -2.28
CA TRP A 214 17.83 -9.18 -2.57
C TRP A 214 18.99 -9.05 -3.58
N ALA A 215 20.04 -9.86 -3.42
CA ALA A 215 21.16 -9.86 -4.35
C ALA A 215 20.73 -10.25 -5.76
N GLU A 216 19.85 -11.24 -5.90
CA GLU A 216 19.29 -11.63 -7.20
C GLU A 216 18.44 -10.50 -7.81
N TYR A 217 17.63 -9.81 -7.02
CA TYR A 217 16.89 -8.63 -7.46
C TYR A 217 17.82 -7.53 -7.98
N GLN A 218 18.88 -7.21 -7.24
CA GLN A 218 19.86 -6.20 -7.68
C GLN A 218 20.57 -6.61 -8.97
N GLN A 219 20.89 -7.87 -9.16
CA GLN A 219 21.47 -8.38 -10.41
C GLN A 219 20.49 -8.27 -11.57
N ALA A 220 19.21 -8.55 -11.36
CA ALA A 220 18.18 -8.38 -12.38
C ALA A 220 18.08 -6.92 -12.83
N LEU A 221 18.11 -5.96 -11.90
CA LEU A 221 18.09 -4.53 -12.23
C LEU A 221 19.34 -4.07 -12.99
N ALA A 222 20.51 -4.62 -12.68
CA ALA A 222 21.75 -4.31 -13.38
C ALA A 222 21.78 -4.84 -14.81
N GLY A 223 21.06 -5.94 -15.09
CA GLY A 223 20.94 -6.51 -16.43
C GLY A 223 19.90 -5.84 -17.34
N GLU A 224 19.01 -5.03 -16.74
CA GLU A 224 17.98 -4.24 -17.45
C GLU A 224 18.46 -2.83 -17.82
N ALA A 225 19.66 -2.42 -17.39
CA ALA A 225 20.21 -1.07 -17.57
C ALA A 225 20.99 -0.91 -18.89
#